data_cc212006d7098d27f4b5dabda03a68f4
#
_entry.id   cc212006d7098d27f4b5dabda03a68f4
#
_cell.length_a   1.000
_cell.length_b   1.000
_cell.length_c   1.000
_cell.angle_alpha   90.00
_cell.angle_beta   90.00
_cell.angle_gamma   90.00
#
_symmetry.space_group_name_H-M   'P 1'
#
loop_
_entity.id
_entity.type
_entity.pdbx_description
1 polymer ?
#
loop_
_entity_poly.entity_id
_entity_poly.type
_entity_poly.pdbx_seq_one_letter_code
_entity_poly.pdbx_strand_id
1 'polypeptide(L)'
;MRYYPALVCLALGTLLLAPLGAGSLHAMGYRAPSLDSLSRYEALIDSSFTAGHLGDYARAEIYLREALRLAPRGQVQAMLLNNLGGIQLLQGHSDAALLSFGVALEQSPSDPIARYNRAQLFVRRKDYKAALTDFALLISAHPRNELYLYQRAMLYLLMKEYDLAENDLKSIIEGNGESLKARIGYALLETMRGRYDEAERLYSYLTDKLPRNAEVYEGRARMFLARGMRGFAQRDINLAFEYARGKAPATLYRLRAELNEALGNKKEAQEDLRQAEARERNTGIQ
;
A
#
# COMPACT_ATOMS: atom_id res chain seq x y z
N MET A 1 -18.93 10.70 11.76
CA MET A 1 -18.73 10.38 10.32
C MET A 1 -17.35 10.82 9.77
N ARG A 2 -16.23 10.73 10.50
CA ARG A 2 -14.95 11.37 10.08
C ARG A 2 -13.78 10.42 9.78
N TYR A 3 -13.90 9.06 9.79
CA TYR A 3 -12.72 8.19 9.91
C TYR A 3 -12.60 7.01 8.92
N TYR A 4 -13.37 6.97 7.83
CA TYR A 4 -13.20 5.95 6.78
C TYR A 4 -11.88 6.03 5.96
N PRO A 5 -11.18 7.18 5.85
CA PRO A 5 -9.95 7.27 5.06
C PRO A 5 -8.83 6.34 5.51
N ALA A 6 -8.76 6.04 6.80
CA ALA A 6 -7.62 5.34 7.37
C ALA A 6 -7.50 3.85 6.97
N LEU A 7 -8.62 3.14 6.82
CA LEU A 7 -8.63 1.73 6.40
C LEU A 7 -8.27 1.58 4.92
N VAL A 8 -8.78 2.49 4.11
CA VAL A 8 -8.47 2.55 2.67
C VAL A 8 -6.98 2.86 2.45
N CYS A 9 -6.38 3.74 3.28
CA CYS A 9 -4.95 4.04 3.21
C CYS A 9 -4.06 2.84 3.56
N LEU A 10 -4.48 1.91 4.44
CA LEU A 10 -3.72 0.68 4.73
C LEU A 10 -3.71 -0.28 3.55
N ALA A 11 -4.84 -0.46 2.90
CA ALA A 11 -4.94 -1.30 1.72
C ALA A 11 -4.12 -0.74 0.53
N LEU A 12 -3.84 0.56 0.53
CA LEU A 12 -3.05 1.26 -0.48
C LEU A 12 -1.52 1.28 -0.19
N GLY A 13 -1.04 0.64 0.88
CA GLY A 13 0.28 0.91 1.50
C GLY A 13 1.48 0.11 1.04
N THR A 14 1.40 -0.81 0.07
CA THR A 14 2.56 -1.62 -0.33
C THR A 14 3.35 -0.99 -1.46
N LEU A 15 4.59 -0.58 -1.16
CA LEU A 15 5.57 -0.18 -2.16
C LEU A 15 6.15 -1.43 -2.85
N LEU A 16 6.12 -1.46 -4.18
CA LEU A 16 6.77 -2.52 -4.96
C LEU A 16 8.19 -2.08 -5.33
N LEU A 17 9.19 -2.80 -4.82
CA LEU A 17 10.57 -2.66 -5.30
C LEU A 17 10.79 -3.63 -6.48
N ALA A 18 11.41 -3.14 -7.53
CA ALA A 18 11.80 -4.00 -8.63
C ALA A 18 12.88 -4.98 -8.15
N PRO A 19 12.85 -6.26 -8.57
CA PRO A 19 13.88 -7.20 -8.21
C PRO A 19 15.24 -6.72 -8.76
N LEU A 20 16.20 -6.56 -7.88
CA LEU A 20 17.58 -6.22 -8.18
C LEU A 20 18.41 -7.50 -8.11
N GLY A 21 18.48 -8.26 -9.18
CA GLY A 21 19.32 -9.44 -9.24
C GLY A 21 20.10 -9.52 -10.53
N ALA A 22 21.36 -9.97 -10.48
CA ALA A 22 22.21 -10.16 -11.66
C ALA A 22 21.53 -11.01 -12.75
N GLY A 23 20.64 -11.94 -12.38
CA GLY A 23 19.84 -12.75 -13.31
C GLY A 23 18.83 -11.96 -14.14
N SER A 24 18.39 -10.77 -13.66
CA SER A 24 17.43 -9.94 -14.38
C SER A 24 18.05 -9.22 -15.58
N LEU A 25 19.34 -8.92 -15.54
CA LEU A 25 20.07 -8.20 -16.59
C LEU A 25 20.33 -9.06 -17.83
N HIS A 26 20.60 -10.35 -17.64
CA HIS A 26 20.82 -11.29 -18.76
C HIS A 26 19.54 -11.54 -19.56
N ALA A 27 18.38 -11.52 -18.90
CA ALA A 27 17.08 -11.73 -19.55
C ALA A 27 16.64 -10.54 -20.42
N MET A 28 17.27 -9.35 -20.25
CA MET A 28 16.92 -8.12 -20.96
C MET A 28 17.71 -7.86 -22.26
N GLY A 29 18.53 -8.82 -22.74
CA GLY A 29 19.21 -8.73 -24.05
C GLY A 29 20.32 -7.66 -24.12
N TYR A 30 20.89 -7.30 -22.98
CA TYR A 30 21.88 -6.21 -22.87
C TYR A 30 23.26 -6.60 -23.46
N ARG A 31 23.78 -5.79 -24.36
CA ARG A 31 25.15 -5.90 -24.88
C ARG A 31 26.12 -5.21 -23.92
N ALA A 32 26.91 -5.99 -23.20
CA ALA A 32 27.76 -5.54 -22.11
C ALA A 32 28.75 -4.42 -22.47
N PRO A 33 28.91 -3.41 -21.58
CA PRO A 33 30.13 -2.63 -21.48
C PRO A 33 31.30 -3.54 -21.02
N SER A 34 32.54 -3.04 -20.97
CA SER A 34 33.69 -3.83 -20.53
C SER A 34 33.42 -4.62 -19.25
N LEU A 35 33.96 -5.83 -19.09
CA LEU A 35 33.79 -6.71 -17.94
C LEU A 35 33.95 -5.97 -16.59
N ASP A 36 34.88 -5.00 -16.50
CA ASP A 36 35.13 -4.21 -15.28
C ASP A 36 33.99 -3.25 -14.93
N SER A 37 33.31 -2.67 -15.92
CA SER A 37 32.17 -1.77 -15.67
C SER A 37 30.89 -2.54 -15.31
N LEU A 38 30.74 -3.74 -15.84
CA LEU A 38 29.61 -4.61 -15.49
C LEU A 38 29.74 -5.13 -14.05
N SER A 39 30.92 -5.58 -13.64
CA SER A 39 31.21 -6.04 -12.28
C SER A 39 31.00 -4.91 -11.25
N ARG A 40 31.43 -3.67 -11.59
CA ARG A 40 31.23 -2.51 -10.74
C ARG A 40 29.75 -2.12 -10.63
N TYR A 41 29.01 -2.17 -11.72
CA TYR A 41 27.57 -1.89 -11.74
C TYR A 41 26.80 -2.90 -10.88
N GLU A 42 27.07 -4.21 -11.02
CA GLU A 42 26.45 -5.27 -10.21
C GLU A 42 26.78 -5.11 -8.72
N ALA A 43 28.03 -4.84 -8.39
CA ALA A 43 28.47 -4.59 -7.02
C ALA A 43 27.75 -3.39 -6.36
N LEU A 44 27.48 -2.33 -7.13
CA LEU A 44 26.72 -1.16 -6.64
C LEU A 44 25.25 -1.51 -6.37
N ILE A 45 24.64 -2.33 -7.22
CA ILE A 45 23.28 -2.81 -7.01
C ILE A 45 23.19 -3.65 -5.73
N ASP A 46 24.08 -4.63 -5.57
CA ASP A 46 24.13 -5.49 -4.38
C ASP A 46 24.39 -4.69 -3.10
N SER A 47 25.29 -3.69 -3.19
CA SER A 47 25.58 -2.78 -2.07
C SER A 47 24.36 -1.93 -1.71
N SER A 48 23.61 -1.45 -2.70
CA SER A 48 22.38 -0.68 -2.46
C SER A 48 21.30 -1.52 -1.79
N PHE A 49 21.14 -2.76 -2.22
CA PHE A 49 20.20 -3.72 -1.63
C PHE A 49 20.57 -4.04 -0.18
N THR A 50 21.84 -4.34 0.07
CA THR A 50 22.37 -4.63 1.41
C THR A 50 22.17 -3.43 2.35
N ALA A 51 22.53 -2.22 1.92
CA ALA A 51 22.35 -1.00 2.70
C ALA A 51 20.86 -0.75 3.00
N GLY A 52 19.99 -0.94 2.01
CA GLY A 52 18.53 -0.82 2.19
C GLY A 52 17.96 -1.79 3.22
N HIS A 53 18.39 -3.05 3.21
CA HIS A 53 17.99 -4.05 4.20
C HIS A 53 18.49 -3.74 5.61
N LEU A 54 19.66 -3.12 5.73
CA LEU A 54 20.21 -2.67 7.02
C LEU A 54 19.59 -1.35 7.51
N GLY A 55 18.68 -0.74 6.73
CA GLY A 55 18.05 0.54 7.05
C GLY A 55 18.96 1.75 6.78
N ASP A 56 20.14 1.56 6.19
CA ASP A 56 21.02 2.65 5.76
C ASP A 56 20.59 3.19 4.39
N TYR A 57 19.45 3.85 4.40
CA TYR A 57 18.84 4.39 3.18
C TYR A 57 19.71 5.46 2.50
N ALA A 58 20.51 6.19 3.27
CA ALA A 58 21.43 7.19 2.73
C ALA A 58 22.51 6.55 1.85
N ARG A 59 23.13 5.46 2.31
CA ARG A 59 24.09 4.70 1.50
C ARG A 59 23.41 4.00 0.34
N ALA A 60 22.23 3.42 0.53
CA ALA A 60 21.46 2.80 -0.54
C ALA A 60 21.22 3.79 -1.70
N GLU A 61 20.84 5.03 -1.38
CA GLU A 61 20.64 6.09 -2.36
C GLU A 61 21.95 6.43 -3.11
N ILE A 62 23.06 6.56 -2.40
CA ILE A 62 24.38 6.84 -3.04
C ILE A 62 24.72 5.76 -4.04
N TYR A 63 24.63 4.48 -3.65
CA TYR A 63 24.93 3.36 -4.53
C TYR A 63 24.00 3.29 -5.76
N LEU A 64 22.69 3.56 -5.59
CA LEU A 64 21.76 3.63 -6.72
C LEU A 64 22.08 4.77 -7.68
N ARG A 65 22.45 5.94 -7.17
CA ARG A 65 22.87 7.07 -8.01
C ARG A 65 24.16 6.80 -8.77
N GLU A 66 25.11 6.10 -8.18
CA GLU A 66 26.32 5.65 -8.88
C GLU A 66 26.01 4.59 -9.93
N ALA A 67 25.16 3.60 -9.61
CA ALA A 67 24.70 2.59 -10.55
C ALA A 67 24.00 3.22 -11.77
N LEU A 68 23.16 4.25 -11.55
CA LEU A 68 22.46 4.98 -12.61
C LEU A 68 23.41 5.66 -13.61
N ARG A 69 24.60 6.09 -13.17
CA ARG A 69 25.61 6.70 -14.07
C ARG A 69 26.23 5.68 -15.03
N LEU A 70 26.24 4.40 -14.60
CA LEU A 70 26.79 3.29 -15.38
C LEU A 70 25.72 2.55 -16.17
N ALA A 71 24.46 2.71 -15.81
CA ALA A 71 23.35 1.98 -16.37
C ALA A 71 23.00 2.43 -17.80
N PRO A 72 22.67 1.49 -18.69
CA PRO A 72 22.12 1.83 -20.00
C PRO A 72 20.74 2.47 -19.84
N ARG A 73 20.41 3.34 -20.81
CA ARG A 73 19.08 3.95 -20.88
C ARG A 73 17.98 2.92 -21.10
N GLY A 74 16.74 3.31 -20.85
CA GLY A 74 15.56 2.47 -21.01
C GLY A 74 15.21 1.68 -19.76
N GLN A 75 14.82 0.42 -19.91
CA GLN A 75 14.23 -0.39 -18.84
C GLN A 75 15.14 -0.56 -17.62
N VAL A 76 16.46 -0.67 -17.80
CA VAL A 76 17.41 -0.81 -16.69
C VAL A 76 17.46 0.47 -15.85
N GLN A 77 17.54 1.63 -16.50
CA GLN A 77 17.48 2.91 -15.78
C GLN A 77 16.12 3.11 -15.09
N ALA A 78 15.02 2.73 -15.76
CA ALA A 78 13.68 2.81 -15.16
C ALA A 78 13.59 2.00 -13.86
N MET A 79 14.13 0.77 -13.85
CA MET A 79 14.17 -0.08 -12.67
C MET A 79 14.98 0.55 -11.52
N LEU A 80 16.17 1.09 -11.81
CA LEU A 80 17.00 1.76 -10.80
C LEU A 80 16.35 3.02 -10.26
N LEU A 81 15.72 3.82 -11.13
CA LEU A 81 14.99 5.04 -10.75
C LEU A 81 13.78 4.71 -9.90
N ASN A 82 13.06 3.62 -10.22
CA ASN A 82 11.98 3.13 -9.37
C ASN A 82 12.49 2.77 -7.96
N ASN A 83 13.61 2.05 -7.87
CA ASN A 83 14.17 1.67 -6.57
C ASN A 83 14.72 2.88 -5.81
N LEU A 84 15.32 3.84 -6.52
CA LEU A 84 15.72 5.13 -5.94
C LEU A 84 14.51 5.86 -5.34
N GLY A 85 13.41 5.95 -6.09
CA GLY A 85 12.15 6.52 -5.57
C GLY A 85 11.65 5.78 -4.32
N GLY A 86 11.75 4.45 -4.29
CA GLY A 86 11.42 3.65 -3.11
C GLY A 86 12.28 4.00 -1.89
N ILE A 87 13.60 4.09 -2.06
CA ILE A 87 14.53 4.47 -0.98
C ILE A 87 14.24 5.91 -0.51
N GLN A 88 13.97 6.84 -1.42
CA GLN A 88 13.60 8.21 -1.07
C GLN A 88 12.31 8.30 -0.27
N LEU A 89 11.32 7.44 -0.56
CA LEU A 89 10.11 7.34 0.27
C LEU A 89 10.41 6.84 1.68
N LEU A 90 11.31 5.86 1.83
CA LEU A 90 11.74 5.36 3.14
C LEU A 90 12.49 6.41 3.98
N GLN A 91 13.11 7.40 3.30
CA GLN A 91 13.72 8.57 3.93
C GLN A 91 12.72 9.72 4.21
N GLY A 92 11.45 9.60 3.77
CA GLY A 92 10.46 10.67 3.86
C GLY A 92 10.54 11.73 2.74
N HIS A 93 11.39 11.53 1.72
CA HIS A 93 11.60 12.47 0.63
C HIS A 93 10.59 12.26 -0.52
N SER A 94 9.31 12.53 -0.25
CA SER A 94 8.20 12.25 -1.17
C SER A 94 8.29 12.97 -2.52
N ASP A 95 8.79 14.20 -2.56
CA ASP A 95 8.93 14.95 -3.83
C ASP A 95 10.04 14.36 -4.71
N ALA A 96 11.17 13.99 -4.11
CA ALA A 96 12.25 13.33 -4.82
C ALA A 96 11.81 11.97 -5.37
N ALA A 97 11.05 11.21 -4.59
CA ALA A 97 10.50 9.92 -5.02
C ALA A 97 9.54 10.09 -6.20
N LEU A 98 8.65 11.09 -6.16
CA LEU A 98 7.73 11.37 -7.26
C LEU A 98 8.48 11.69 -8.56
N LEU A 99 9.55 12.50 -8.46
CA LEU A 99 10.43 12.79 -9.60
C LEU A 99 11.10 11.52 -10.12
N SER A 100 11.66 10.69 -9.23
CA SER A 100 12.34 9.45 -9.62
C SER A 100 11.38 8.48 -10.33
N PHE A 101 10.15 8.30 -9.84
CA PHE A 101 9.13 7.49 -10.53
C PHE A 101 8.70 8.12 -11.87
N GLY A 102 8.60 9.45 -11.94
CA GLY A 102 8.30 10.17 -13.19
C GLY A 102 9.37 9.89 -14.25
N VAL A 103 10.64 10.10 -13.92
CA VAL A 103 11.76 9.84 -14.84
C VAL A 103 11.87 8.36 -15.20
N ALA A 104 11.57 7.43 -14.26
CA ALA A 104 11.49 6.00 -14.56
C ALA A 104 10.48 5.72 -15.68
N LEU A 105 9.31 6.37 -15.63
CA LEU A 105 8.27 6.21 -16.65
C LEU A 105 8.56 6.94 -17.96
N GLU A 106 9.43 7.94 -17.96
CA GLU A 106 9.97 8.51 -19.21
C GLU A 106 10.93 7.54 -19.91
N GLN A 107 11.73 6.79 -19.14
CA GLN A 107 12.63 5.76 -19.67
C GLN A 107 11.90 4.49 -20.11
N SER A 108 10.83 4.11 -19.40
CA SER A 108 9.99 2.94 -19.69
C SER A 108 8.51 3.26 -19.41
N PRO A 109 7.80 3.82 -20.40
CA PRO A 109 6.39 4.24 -20.22
C PRO A 109 5.42 3.11 -19.85
N SER A 110 5.78 1.87 -20.14
CA SER A 110 4.97 0.69 -19.83
C SER A 110 5.36 0.00 -18.52
N ASP A 111 6.33 0.53 -17.75
CA ASP A 111 6.75 -0.10 -16.48
C ASP A 111 5.61 -0.10 -15.46
N PRO A 112 5.05 -1.28 -15.12
CA PRO A 112 3.92 -1.34 -14.22
C PRO A 112 4.32 -1.08 -12.77
N ILE A 113 5.57 -1.35 -12.37
CA ILE A 113 6.04 -1.18 -11.00
C ILE A 113 6.20 0.30 -10.69
N ALA A 114 6.92 1.03 -11.54
CA ALA A 114 7.09 2.47 -11.37
C ALA A 114 5.75 3.21 -11.41
N ARG A 115 4.83 2.82 -12.29
CA ARG A 115 3.49 3.41 -12.38
C ARG A 115 2.66 3.12 -11.13
N TYR A 116 2.69 1.88 -10.63
CA TYR A 116 2.00 1.51 -9.40
C TYR A 116 2.54 2.30 -8.21
N ASN A 117 3.85 2.39 -8.04
CA ASN A 117 4.46 3.12 -6.94
C ASN A 117 4.14 4.62 -7.01
N ARG A 118 4.13 5.20 -8.21
CA ARG A 118 3.71 6.59 -8.41
C ARG A 118 2.24 6.81 -8.06
N ALA A 119 1.36 5.91 -8.49
CA ALA A 119 -0.05 5.96 -8.12
C ALA A 119 -0.26 5.93 -6.60
N GLN A 120 0.45 5.03 -5.90
CA GLN A 120 0.41 4.95 -4.45
C GLN A 120 0.89 6.25 -3.78
N LEU A 121 1.94 6.86 -4.32
CA LEU A 121 2.43 8.13 -3.81
C LEU A 121 1.44 9.27 -4.04
N PHE A 122 0.76 9.31 -5.19
CA PHE A 122 -0.32 10.27 -5.44
C PHE A 122 -1.48 10.09 -4.45
N VAL A 123 -1.86 8.85 -4.12
CA VAL A 123 -2.89 8.59 -3.09
C VAL A 123 -2.46 9.16 -1.73
N ARG A 124 -1.21 8.92 -1.31
CA ARG A 124 -0.66 9.47 -0.05
C ARG A 124 -0.68 11.00 -0.03
N ARG A 125 -0.39 11.63 -1.16
CA ARG A 125 -0.43 13.08 -1.35
C ARG A 125 -1.85 13.64 -1.55
N LYS A 126 -2.87 12.77 -1.54
CA LYS A 126 -4.28 13.10 -1.80
C LYS A 126 -4.53 13.64 -3.21
N ASP A 127 -3.61 13.44 -4.15
CA ASP A 127 -3.82 13.71 -5.57
C ASP A 127 -4.53 12.51 -6.21
N TYR A 128 -5.79 12.36 -5.87
CA TYR A 128 -6.59 11.21 -6.29
C TYR A 128 -6.79 11.15 -7.81
N LYS A 129 -6.84 12.31 -8.48
CA LYS A 129 -7.01 12.37 -9.94
C LYS A 129 -5.79 11.78 -10.66
N ALA A 130 -4.59 12.16 -10.24
CA ALA A 130 -3.35 11.61 -10.80
C ALA A 130 -3.24 10.12 -10.50
N ALA A 131 -3.58 9.68 -9.28
CA ALA A 131 -3.60 8.27 -8.91
C ALA A 131 -4.55 7.44 -9.78
N LEU A 132 -5.79 7.93 -10.01
CA LEU A 132 -6.77 7.25 -10.88
C LEU A 132 -6.26 7.14 -12.32
N THR A 133 -5.56 8.14 -12.84
CA THR A 133 -4.96 8.09 -14.18
C THR A 133 -3.94 6.96 -14.28
N ASP A 134 -3.04 6.84 -13.31
CA ASP A 134 -2.05 5.76 -13.30
C ASP A 134 -2.70 4.38 -13.11
N PHE A 135 -3.68 4.24 -12.21
CA PHE A 135 -4.43 2.98 -12.08
C PHE A 135 -5.21 2.61 -13.34
N ALA A 136 -5.80 3.58 -14.04
CA ALA A 136 -6.50 3.32 -15.30
C ALA A 136 -5.55 2.74 -16.36
N LEU A 137 -4.33 3.29 -16.49
CA LEU A 137 -3.32 2.78 -17.41
C LEU A 137 -2.84 1.37 -17.01
N LEU A 138 -2.63 1.11 -15.72
CA LEU A 138 -2.28 -0.22 -15.21
C LEU A 138 -3.36 -1.26 -15.53
N ILE A 139 -4.63 -0.93 -15.30
CA ILE A 139 -5.75 -1.83 -15.54
C ILE A 139 -5.99 -2.00 -17.02
N SER A 140 -5.82 -0.96 -17.86
CA SER A 140 -5.88 -1.08 -19.31
C SER A 140 -4.87 -2.09 -19.85
N ALA A 141 -3.64 -2.09 -19.32
CA ALA A 141 -2.60 -3.03 -19.69
C ALA A 141 -2.81 -4.43 -19.09
N HIS A 142 -3.41 -4.51 -17.89
CA HIS A 142 -3.60 -5.75 -17.13
C HIS A 142 -5.03 -5.84 -16.55
N PRO A 143 -6.08 -6.06 -17.37
CA PRO A 143 -7.47 -5.91 -16.95
C PRO A 143 -7.94 -6.83 -15.83
N ARG A 144 -7.27 -7.97 -15.63
CA ARG A 144 -7.60 -8.96 -14.60
C ARG A 144 -6.64 -8.94 -13.41
N ASN A 145 -5.77 -7.94 -13.31
CA ASN A 145 -4.85 -7.85 -12.16
C ASN A 145 -5.61 -7.44 -10.90
N GLU A 146 -5.79 -8.40 -10.00
CA GLU A 146 -6.51 -8.23 -8.74
C GLU A 146 -5.94 -7.09 -7.90
N LEU A 147 -4.60 -6.93 -7.85
CA LEU A 147 -3.96 -5.87 -7.08
C LEU A 147 -4.39 -4.49 -7.57
N TYR A 148 -4.37 -4.24 -8.88
CA TYR A 148 -4.67 -2.93 -9.43
C TYR A 148 -6.15 -2.57 -9.30
N LEU A 149 -7.03 -3.54 -9.57
CA LEU A 149 -8.47 -3.39 -9.38
C LEU A 149 -8.81 -3.11 -7.91
N TYR A 150 -8.24 -3.89 -6.98
CA TYR A 150 -8.47 -3.71 -5.56
C TYR A 150 -8.00 -2.32 -5.08
N GLN A 151 -6.79 -1.89 -5.49
CA GLN A 151 -6.25 -0.60 -5.10
C GLN A 151 -7.12 0.56 -5.64
N ARG A 152 -7.61 0.47 -6.87
CA ARG A 152 -8.52 1.47 -7.42
C ARG A 152 -9.87 1.45 -6.71
N ALA A 153 -10.41 0.28 -6.39
CA ALA A 153 -11.62 0.17 -5.58
C ALA A 153 -11.47 0.85 -4.22
N MET A 154 -10.32 0.63 -3.53
CA MET A 154 -10.05 1.30 -2.25
C MET A 154 -9.95 2.81 -2.41
N LEU A 155 -9.36 3.31 -3.50
CA LEU A 155 -9.32 4.74 -3.79
C LEU A 155 -10.73 5.30 -4.04
N TYR A 156 -11.59 4.58 -4.77
CA TYR A 156 -12.99 4.96 -4.96
C TYR A 156 -13.76 4.97 -3.63
N LEU A 157 -13.52 4.00 -2.73
CA LEU A 157 -14.11 4.04 -1.39
C LEU A 157 -13.67 5.28 -0.60
N LEU A 158 -12.39 5.66 -0.68
CA LEU A 158 -11.86 6.87 -0.06
C LEU A 158 -12.56 8.13 -0.60
N MET A 159 -12.88 8.15 -1.89
CA MET A 159 -13.59 9.24 -2.57
C MET A 159 -15.12 9.15 -2.39
N LYS A 160 -15.63 8.09 -1.76
CA LYS A 160 -17.06 7.77 -1.60
C LYS A 160 -17.77 7.46 -2.92
N GLU A 161 -17.03 7.09 -3.93
CA GLU A 161 -17.54 6.65 -5.24
C GLU A 161 -17.87 5.16 -5.19
N TYR A 162 -18.91 4.82 -4.41
CA TYR A 162 -19.23 3.45 -4.02
C TYR A 162 -19.56 2.53 -5.20
N ASP A 163 -20.24 3.04 -6.22
CA ASP A 163 -20.62 2.25 -7.39
C ASP A 163 -19.40 1.91 -8.26
N LEU A 164 -18.43 2.83 -8.36
CA LEU A 164 -17.17 2.57 -9.05
C LEU A 164 -16.31 1.56 -8.29
N ALA A 165 -16.27 1.67 -6.96
CA ALA A 165 -15.60 0.68 -6.12
C ALA A 165 -16.21 -0.71 -6.29
N GLU A 166 -17.55 -0.81 -6.29
CA GLU A 166 -18.28 -2.07 -6.50
C GLU A 166 -17.95 -2.71 -7.85
N ASN A 167 -17.87 -1.93 -8.92
CA ASN A 167 -17.54 -2.46 -10.25
C ASN A 167 -16.16 -3.10 -10.29
N ASP A 168 -15.15 -2.48 -9.68
CA ASP A 168 -13.81 -3.05 -9.61
C ASP A 168 -13.79 -4.34 -8.76
N LEU A 169 -14.48 -4.34 -7.61
CA LEU A 169 -14.58 -5.52 -6.74
C LEU A 169 -15.32 -6.67 -7.45
N LYS A 170 -16.40 -6.39 -8.21
CA LYS A 170 -17.07 -7.37 -9.05
C LYS A 170 -16.14 -7.98 -10.08
N SER A 171 -15.35 -7.15 -10.76
CA SER A 171 -14.38 -7.63 -11.75
C SER A 171 -13.35 -8.58 -11.14
N ILE A 172 -12.96 -8.37 -9.88
CA ILE A 172 -12.08 -9.30 -9.15
C ILE A 172 -12.80 -10.64 -8.93
N ILE A 173 -14.06 -10.61 -8.43
CA ILE A 173 -14.83 -11.83 -8.14
C ILE A 173 -15.14 -12.61 -9.41
N GLU A 174 -15.42 -11.95 -10.54
CA GLU A 174 -15.62 -12.59 -11.84
C GLU A 174 -14.35 -13.30 -12.33
N GLY A 175 -13.17 -12.75 -12.06
CA GLY A 175 -11.89 -13.38 -12.38
C GLY A 175 -11.43 -14.45 -11.38
N ASN A 176 -11.76 -14.26 -10.10
CA ASN A 176 -11.42 -15.15 -8.98
C ASN A 176 -12.55 -15.14 -7.95
N GLY A 177 -13.50 -16.05 -8.09
CA GLY A 177 -14.66 -16.17 -7.19
C GLY A 177 -14.32 -16.43 -5.72
N GLU A 178 -13.11 -16.92 -5.43
CA GLU A 178 -12.64 -17.20 -4.08
C GLU A 178 -11.77 -16.08 -3.47
N SER A 179 -11.63 -14.93 -4.15
CA SER A 179 -10.82 -13.82 -3.65
C SER A 179 -11.30 -13.32 -2.27
N LEU A 180 -10.58 -13.67 -1.22
CA LEU A 180 -10.82 -13.16 0.13
C LEU A 180 -10.56 -11.66 0.21
N LYS A 181 -9.61 -11.15 -0.59
CA LYS A 181 -9.30 -9.73 -0.68
C LYS A 181 -10.49 -8.91 -1.22
N ALA A 182 -11.13 -9.38 -2.29
CA ALA A 182 -12.32 -8.73 -2.81
C ALA A 182 -13.47 -8.77 -1.79
N ARG A 183 -13.64 -9.87 -1.06
CA ARG A 183 -14.66 -9.98 0.00
C ARG A 183 -14.40 -9.02 1.17
N ILE A 184 -13.13 -8.79 1.54
CA ILE A 184 -12.77 -7.75 2.52
C ILE A 184 -13.18 -6.36 1.99
N GLY A 185 -12.88 -6.08 0.72
CA GLY A 185 -13.31 -4.84 0.07
C GLY A 185 -14.83 -4.66 0.04
N TYR A 186 -15.58 -5.72 -0.25
CA TYR A 186 -17.04 -5.69 -0.19
C TYR A 186 -17.58 -5.46 1.22
N ALA A 187 -17.04 -6.13 2.23
CA ALA A 187 -17.43 -5.92 3.60
C ALA A 187 -17.22 -4.46 4.05
N LEU A 188 -16.10 -3.86 3.61
CA LEU A 188 -15.83 -2.45 3.83
C LEU A 188 -16.82 -1.55 3.07
N LEU A 189 -17.08 -1.83 1.80
CA LEU A 189 -18.04 -1.10 0.97
C LEU A 189 -19.44 -1.09 1.62
N GLU A 190 -19.94 -2.25 2.02
CA GLU A 190 -21.27 -2.36 2.65
C GLU A 190 -21.31 -1.66 4.01
N THR A 191 -20.21 -1.71 4.77
CA THR A 191 -20.06 -0.91 5.99
C THR A 191 -20.19 0.59 5.72
N MET A 192 -19.52 1.08 4.66
CA MET A 192 -19.53 2.51 4.30
C MET A 192 -20.87 2.97 3.73
N ARG A 193 -21.62 2.07 3.09
CA ARG A 193 -23.01 2.29 2.65
C ARG A 193 -24.02 2.24 3.79
N GLY A 194 -23.62 1.83 5.00
CA GLY A 194 -24.53 1.62 6.14
C GLY A 194 -25.35 0.34 6.06
N ARG A 195 -25.01 -0.59 5.16
CA ARG A 195 -25.67 -1.89 5.00
C ARG A 195 -25.04 -2.91 5.94
N TYR A 196 -25.22 -2.68 7.24
CA TYR A 196 -24.49 -3.40 8.28
C TYR A 196 -24.79 -4.90 8.33
N ASP A 197 -26.02 -5.33 8.03
CA ASP A 197 -26.38 -6.75 8.03
C ASP A 197 -25.61 -7.53 6.95
N GLU A 198 -25.43 -6.93 5.77
CA GLU A 198 -24.64 -7.54 4.69
C GLU A 198 -23.14 -7.53 5.01
N ALA A 199 -22.66 -6.42 5.55
CA ALA A 199 -21.27 -6.33 6.00
C ALA A 199 -20.97 -7.39 7.08
N GLU A 200 -21.89 -7.60 8.05
CA GLU A 200 -21.74 -8.59 9.12
C GLU A 200 -21.67 -10.02 8.57
N ARG A 201 -22.51 -10.37 7.57
CA ARG A 201 -22.44 -11.69 6.90
C ARG A 201 -21.06 -11.90 6.24
N LEU A 202 -20.57 -10.91 5.52
CA LEU A 202 -19.27 -10.96 4.87
C LEU A 202 -18.13 -11.09 5.90
N TYR A 203 -18.15 -10.29 6.97
CA TYR A 203 -17.14 -10.40 8.02
C TYR A 203 -17.22 -11.72 8.80
N SER A 204 -18.39 -12.28 9.02
CA SER A 204 -18.54 -13.60 9.65
C SER A 204 -17.87 -14.67 8.79
N TYR A 205 -18.17 -14.71 7.48
CA TYR A 205 -17.49 -15.60 6.56
C TYR A 205 -15.96 -15.40 6.56
N LEU A 206 -15.50 -14.14 6.56
CA LEU A 206 -14.07 -13.82 6.56
C LEU A 206 -13.36 -14.24 7.85
N THR A 207 -14.02 -14.11 9.03
CA THR A 207 -13.43 -14.57 10.29
C THR A 207 -13.34 -16.09 10.38
N ASP A 208 -14.24 -16.81 9.73
CA ASP A 208 -14.15 -18.27 9.61
C ASP A 208 -13.00 -18.72 8.70
N LYS A 209 -12.80 -18.02 7.57
CA LYS A 209 -11.72 -18.32 6.62
C LYS A 209 -10.34 -17.80 7.07
N LEU A 210 -10.32 -16.71 7.80
CA LEU A 210 -9.12 -15.98 8.25
C LEU A 210 -9.14 -15.73 9.76
N PRO A 211 -9.18 -16.76 10.62
CA PRO A 211 -9.50 -16.64 12.05
C PRO A 211 -8.46 -15.85 12.87
N ARG A 212 -7.31 -15.52 12.30
CA ARG A 212 -6.26 -14.73 12.96
C ARG A 212 -5.77 -13.56 12.11
N ASN A 213 -6.65 -13.00 11.28
CA ASN A 213 -6.32 -11.87 10.43
C ASN A 213 -6.74 -10.55 11.10
N ALA A 214 -5.77 -9.75 11.53
CA ALA A 214 -6.00 -8.48 12.21
C ALA A 214 -6.85 -7.48 11.39
N GLU A 215 -6.67 -7.43 10.06
CA GLU A 215 -7.40 -6.54 9.15
C GLU A 215 -8.90 -6.85 9.13
N VAL A 216 -9.26 -8.15 9.13
CA VAL A 216 -10.65 -8.59 9.14
C VAL A 216 -11.35 -8.17 10.43
N TYR A 217 -10.69 -8.37 11.58
CA TYR A 217 -11.26 -7.95 12.88
C TYR A 217 -11.30 -6.43 13.03
N GLU A 218 -10.30 -5.69 12.52
CA GLU A 218 -10.34 -4.23 12.48
C GLU A 218 -11.52 -3.73 11.65
N GLY A 219 -11.76 -4.32 10.48
CA GLY A 219 -12.88 -3.98 9.60
C GLY A 219 -14.23 -4.26 10.26
N ARG A 220 -14.40 -5.45 10.89
CA ARG A 220 -15.63 -5.80 11.59
C ARG A 220 -15.88 -4.93 12.83
N ALA A 221 -14.82 -4.61 13.57
CA ALA A 221 -14.91 -3.69 14.70
C ALA A 221 -15.41 -2.31 14.28
N ARG A 222 -14.94 -1.82 13.16
CA ARG A 222 -15.38 -0.55 12.59
C ARG A 222 -16.85 -0.58 12.21
N MET A 223 -17.30 -1.67 11.59
CA MET A 223 -18.72 -1.90 11.28
C MET A 223 -19.56 -1.90 12.54
N PHE A 224 -19.16 -2.63 13.59
CA PHE A 224 -19.87 -2.64 14.87
C PHE A 224 -19.90 -1.27 15.53
N LEU A 225 -18.80 -0.52 15.49
CA LEU A 225 -18.74 0.83 16.04
C LEU A 225 -19.68 1.78 15.28
N ALA A 226 -19.69 1.73 13.95
CA ALA A 226 -20.60 2.52 13.12
C ALA A 226 -22.07 2.19 13.37
N ARG A 227 -22.39 0.93 13.69
CA ARG A 227 -23.74 0.47 14.07
C ARG A 227 -24.09 0.81 15.52
N GLY A 228 -23.17 1.34 16.33
CA GLY A 228 -23.36 1.66 17.74
C GLY A 228 -23.14 0.48 18.70
N MET A 229 -22.69 -0.67 18.21
CA MET A 229 -22.50 -1.92 18.97
C MET A 229 -21.12 -1.94 19.64
N ARG A 230 -20.89 -1.01 20.59
CA ARG A 230 -19.58 -0.74 21.23
C ARG A 230 -18.91 -1.96 21.86
N GLY A 231 -19.69 -2.86 22.52
CA GLY A 231 -19.14 -4.07 23.16
C GLY A 231 -18.54 -5.05 22.14
N PHE A 232 -19.20 -5.25 21.01
CA PHE A 232 -18.68 -6.07 19.91
C PHE A 232 -17.46 -5.41 19.25
N ALA A 233 -17.50 -4.10 19.05
CA ALA A 233 -16.35 -3.35 18.53
C ALA A 233 -15.13 -3.49 19.44
N GLN A 234 -15.29 -3.35 20.77
CA GLN A 234 -14.22 -3.53 21.75
C GLN A 234 -13.58 -4.92 21.66
N ARG A 235 -14.42 -5.97 21.59
CA ARG A 235 -13.93 -7.35 21.47
C ARG A 235 -13.08 -7.52 20.22
N ASP A 236 -13.56 -7.07 19.07
CA ASP A 236 -12.87 -7.23 17.80
C ASP A 236 -11.60 -6.36 17.71
N ILE A 237 -11.59 -5.16 18.30
CA ILE A 237 -10.38 -4.35 18.43
C ILE A 237 -9.31 -5.10 19.23
N ASN A 238 -9.68 -5.74 20.34
CA ASN A 238 -8.74 -6.50 21.17
C ASN A 238 -8.13 -7.67 20.36
N LEU A 239 -8.95 -8.41 19.61
CA LEU A 239 -8.50 -9.49 18.73
C LEU A 239 -7.58 -8.96 17.61
N ALA A 240 -7.92 -7.80 17.02
CA ALA A 240 -7.09 -7.19 16.00
C ALA A 240 -5.70 -6.81 16.55
N PHE A 241 -5.61 -6.26 17.76
CA PHE A 241 -4.32 -5.99 18.42
C PHE A 241 -3.54 -7.26 18.72
N GLU A 242 -4.20 -8.30 19.22
CA GLU A 242 -3.58 -9.61 19.49
C GLU A 242 -2.97 -10.20 18.21
N TYR A 243 -3.75 -10.22 17.12
CA TYR A 243 -3.31 -10.82 15.86
C TYR A 243 -2.32 -9.95 15.08
N ALA A 244 -2.25 -8.66 15.35
CA ALA A 244 -1.22 -7.77 14.81
C ALA A 244 0.18 -8.03 15.41
N ARG A 245 0.30 -8.81 16.51
CA ARG A 245 1.58 -9.23 17.12
C ARG A 245 2.58 -8.09 17.30
N GLY A 246 2.15 -6.98 17.88
CA GLY A 246 2.97 -5.79 18.12
C GLY A 246 3.18 -4.89 16.89
N LYS A 247 2.71 -5.31 15.70
CA LYS A 247 2.76 -4.53 14.45
C LYS A 247 1.41 -3.88 14.12
N ALA A 248 0.66 -3.49 15.16
CA ALA A 248 -0.64 -2.84 14.96
C ALA A 248 -0.49 -1.53 14.16
N PRO A 249 -1.27 -1.34 13.08
CA PRO A 249 -1.20 -0.16 12.25
C PRO A 249 -1.79 1.08 12.96
N ALA A 250 -1.46 2.28 12.46
CA ALA A 250 -2.00 3.53 12.97
C ALA A 250 -3.54 3.56 12.97
N THR A 251 -4.16 2.94 11.97
CA THR A 251 -5.62 2.86 11.81
C THR A 251 -6.31 2.11 12.94
N LEU A 252 -5.69 1.06 13.46
CA LEU A 252 -6.24 0.29 14.58
C LEU A 252 -6.18 1.10 15.88
N TYR A 253 -5.11 1.88 16.11
CA TYR A 253 -5.04 2.82 17.22
C TYR A 253 -6.10 3.93 17.10
N ARG A 254 -6.30 4.49 15.90
CA ARG A 254 -7.36 5.49 15.66
C ARG A 254 -8.75 4.91 15.92
N LEU A 255 -9.00 3.67 15.51
CA LEU A 255 -10.27 3.01 15.76
C LEU A 255 -10.51 2.80 17.26
N ARG A 256 -9.47 2.41 18.03
CA ARG A 256 -9.58 2.29 19.48
C ARG A 256 -9.79 3.64 20.15
N ALA A 257 -9.13 4.68 19.67
CA ALA A 257 -9.36 6.05 20.13
C ALA A 257 -10.82 6.49 19.93
N GLU A 258 -11.39 6.23 18.75
CA GLU A 258 -12.80 6.54 18.44
C GLU A 258 -13.75 5.79 19.38
N LEU A 259 -13.50 4.52 19.66
CA LEU A 259 -14.26 3.76 20.65
C LEU A 259 -14.11 4.35 22.07
N ASN A 260 -12.88 4.68 22.49
CA ASN A 260 -12.61 5.27 23.81
C ASN A 260 -13.28 6.64 23.96
N GLU A 261 -13.30 7.47 22.93
CA GLU A 261 -14.07 8.74 22.92
C GLU A 261 -15.57 8.47 23.11
N ALA A 262 -16.13 7.47 22.39
CA ALA A 262 -17.53 7.10 22.49
C ALA A 262 -17.91 6.53 23.88
N LEU A 263 -16.93 5.98 24.62
CA LEU A 263 -17.08 5.47 25.99
C LEU A 263 -16.81 6.53 27.07
N GLY A 264 -16.29 7.71 26.68
CA GLY A 264 -15.91 8.78 27.61
C GLY A 264 -14.51 8.66 28.19
N ASN A 265 -13.71 7.70 27.72
CA ASN A 265 -12.33 7.43 28.15
C ASN A 265 -11.33 8.36 27.43
N LYS A 266 -11.41 9.66 27.74
CA LYS A 266 -10.66 10.70 26.97
C LYS A 266 -9.14 10.55 27.06
N LYS A 267 -8.59 10.09 28.19
CA LYS A 267 -7.14 9.92 28.37
C LYS A 267 -6.61 8.80 27.48
N GLU A 268 -7.29 7.67 27.46
CA GLU A 268 -6.97 6.50 26.65
C GLU A 268 -7.09 6.83 25.15
N ALA A 269 -8.12 7.59 24.77
CA ALA A 269 -8.29 8.06 23.39
C ALA A 269 -7.11 8.93 22.94
N GLN A 270 -6.66 9.87 23.78
CA GLN A 270 -5.51 10.72 23.46
C GLN A 270 -4.21 9.92 23.34
N GLU A 271 -3.99 8.93 24.21
CA GLU A 271 -2.80 8.08 24.12
C GLU A 271 -2.82 7.26 22.81
N ASP A 272 -3.97 6.69 22.43
CA ASP A 272 -4.12 5.98 21.18
C ASP A 272 -3.86 6.86 19.95
N LEU A 273 -4.29 8.12 19.97
CA LEU A 273 -3.98 9.08 18.90
C LEU A 273 -2.48 9.36 18.80
N ARG A 274 -1.77 9.51 19.92
CA ARG A 274 -0.30 9.68 19.94
C ARG A 274 0.40 8.46 19.35
N GLN A 275 -0.06 7.25 19.69
CA GLN A 275 0.48 6.00 19.12
C GLN A 275 0.23 5.92 17.61
N ALA A 276 -0.92 6.34 17.14
CA ALA A 276 -1.23 6.41 15.72
C ALA A 276 -0.28 7.37 14.98
N GLU A 277 -0.10 8.59 15.51
CA GLU A 277 0.81 9.59 14.93
C GLU A 277 2.28 9.13 14.92
N ALA A 278 2.74 8.47 15.98
CA ALA A 278 4.08 7.91 16.03
C ALA A 278 4.32 6.84 14.95
N ARG A 279 3.29 6.00 14.69
CA ARG A 279 3.34 4.98 13.63
C ARG A 279 3.36 5.61 12.23
N GLU A 280 2.59 6.66 12.00
CA GLU A 280 2.56 7.39 10.73
C GLU A 280 3.91 8.07 10.43
N ARG A 281 4.53 8.68 11.43
CA ARG A 281 5.89 9.24 11.30
C ARG A 281 6.93 8.20 10.92
N ASN A 282 6.89 7.02 11.55
CA ASN A 282 7.85 5.95 11.29
C ASN A 282 7.66 5.28 9.91
N THR A 283 6.49 5.43 9.29
CA THR A 283 6.20 4.90 7.94
C THR A 283 6.44 5.92 6.84
N GLY A 284 6.96 7.13 7.14
CA GLY A 284 7.15 8.19 6.15
C GLY A 284 5.83 8.77 5.61
N ILE A 285 4.74 8.59 6.36
CA ILE A 285 3.41 9.12 6.03
C ILE A 285 3.24 10.42 6.84
N GLN A 286 3.76 11.52 6.34
CA GLN A 286 3.36 12.87 6.72
C GLN A 286 2.72 13.58 5.54
#